data_0a9fb3c5b519a590aaf14db1b8f67e5f
#
_entry.id   0a9fb3c5b519a590aaf14db1b8f67e5f
#
_cell.length_a   1.000
_cell.length_b   1.000
_cell.length_c   1.000
_cell.angle_alpha   90.00
_cell.angle_beta   90.00
_cell.angle_gamma   90.00
#
_symmetry.space_group_name_H-M   'P 1'
#
loop_
_entity.id
_entity.type
_entity.pdbx_description
1 polymer ?
#
loop_
_entity_poly.entity_id
_entity_poly.type
_entity_poly.pdbx_seq_one_letter_code
_entity_poly.pdbx_strand_id
1 'polypeptide(L)'
;MSKPKREQHEEETKARLMQGDEACAEGALTAGCNFFAGYLITPATEIAEILALRLPQNGGKFIEMEDEIASLAAVIGASVGGAKALTATSGPGFSLMQENIGYAVMAEIPCVIVDVQRMGPSTGRPTRTSQGDVMQARWGTHGDHPIITLSPSSVRETFDLTIQAFNFAERYRIPVILLMEEIIGHMRERVALPDPASIEIEERPQTTVPPDWYKPYDNYPTDVPPMVPFGQGYRYNITGLHHDILGYPTDRPDEIRPWLKRMQLKIERSLSDILLYEEDEQEGDKETEALVIAYGSVARTAHHAVEMARERGSKVNFLKLQTIWPFAEEVVEHAAEGIDHIVVPEMNLGQLALEIERVLGRQRVHRVNKADGTVMQPNEILAAIEERAR
;
A
#
# COMPACT_ATOMS: atom_id res chain seq x y z
N MET A 1 -21.53 10.31 -17.26
CA MET A 1 -21.70 11.66 -17.89
C MET A 1 -20.33 12.16 -18.33
N SER A 2 -20.09 12.36 -19.65
CA SER A 2 -18.80 12.88 -20.13
C SER A 2 -18.60 14.31 -19.64
N LYS A 3 -17.42 14.62 -19.08
CA LYS A 3 -17.03 15.99 -18.69
C LYS A 3 -17.18 16.96 -19.88
N PRO A 4 -17.51 18.22 -19.64
CA PRO A 4 -17.63 19.21 -20.72
C PRO A 4 -16.28 19.39 -21.43
N LYS A 5 -16.31 19.58 -22.77
CA LYS A 5 -15.09 19.66 -23.63
C LYS A 5 -14.06 20.70 -23.19
N ARG A 6 -14.48 21.74 -22.46
CA ARG A 6 -13.58 22.79 -21.96
C ARG A 6 -12.74 22.31 -20.77
N GLU A 7 -13.33 21.52 -19.86
CA GLU A 7 -12.60 20.90 -18.74
C GLU A 7 -11.64 19.83 -19.23
N GLN A 8 -12.02 19.04 -20.26
CA GLN A 8 -11.14 18.07 -20.89
C GLN A 8 -9.92 18.73 -21.53
N HIS A 9 -10.07 19.91 -22.14
CA HIS A 9 -8.98 20.63 -22.78
C HIS A 9 -8.05 21.34 -21.78
N GLU A 10 -8.56 21.78 -20.63
CA GLU A 10 -7.76 22.34 -19.52
C GLU A 10 -6.98 21.24 -18.78
N GLU A 11 -7.54 20.05 -18.62
CA GLU A 11 -6.83 18.88 -18.08
C GLU A 11 -5.74 18.39 -19.05
N GLU A 12 -6.00 18.38 -20.35
CA GLU A 12 -5.01 18.02 -21.38
C GLU A 12 -3.80 18.97 -21.43
N THR A 13 -4.00 20.26 -21.17
CA THR A 13 -2.91 21.27 -21.16
C THR A 13 -2.02 21.18 -19.92
N LYS A 14 -2.48 20.57 -18.82
CA LYS A 14 -1.71 20.37 -17.58
C LYS A 14 -1.02 19.02 -17.50
N ALA A 15 -1.30 18.10 -18.43
CA ALA A 15 -0.71 16.78 -18.42
C ALA A 15 0.79 16.82 -18.77
N ARG A 16 1.62 16.15 -17.96
CA ARG A 16 3.06 15.99 -18.18
C ARG A 16 3.46 14.52 -18.25
N LEU A 17 4.56 14.23 -18.93
CA LEU A 17 5.16 12.90 -18.92
C LEU A 17 5.88 12.71 -17.59
N MET A 18 5.50 11.67 -16.83
CA MET A 18 5.94 11.43 -15.45
C MET A 18 6.31 9.97 -15.27
N GLN A 19 7.35 9.69 -14.49
CA GLN A 19 7.66 8.33 -14.00
C GLN A 19 6.81 7.99 -12.77
N GLY A 20 6.68 6.69 -12.47
CA GLY A 20 6.02 6.24 -11.25
C GLY A 20 6.72 6.73 -9.97
N ASP A 21 8.03 6.66 -9.91
CA ASP A 21 8.82 7.17 -8.78
C ASP A 21 8.66 8.69 -8.61
N GLU A 22 8.58 9.43 -9.73
CA GLU A 22 8.25 10.87 -9.69
C GLU A 22 6.83 11.09 -9.15
N ALA A 23 5.87 10.27 -9.58
CA ALA A 23 4.49 10.35 -9.12
C ALA A 23 4.37 10.03 -7.61
N CYS A 24 5.13 9.06 -7.13
CA CYS A 24 5.24 8.75 -5.69
C CYS A 24 5.77 9.96 -4.90
N ALA A 25 6.88 10.55 -5.34
CA ALA A 25 7.46 11.72 -4.68
C ALA A 25 6.50 12.93 -4.68
N GLU A 26 5.83 13.21 -5.80
CA GLU A 26 4.82 14.27 -5.90
C GLU A 26 3.57 13.99 -5.04
N GLY A 27 3.12 12.74 -4.98
CA GLY A 27 2.05 12.31 -4.08
C GLY A 27 2.41 12.52 -2.62
N ALA A 28 3.63 12.15 -2.22
CA ALA A 28 4.13 12.38 -0.87
C ALA A 28 4.18 13.87 -0.51
N LEU A 29 4.72 14.71 -1.39
CA LEU A 29 4.75 16.17 -1.20
C LEU A 29 3.35 16.77 -1.11
N THR A 30 2.42 16.31 -1.94
CA THR A 30 1.02 16.73 -1.91
C THR A 30 0.33 16.33 -0.62
N ALA A 31 0.61 15.14 -0.08
CA ALA A 31 0.12 14.67 1.22
C ALA A 31 0.70 15.44 2.43
N GLY A 32 1.65 16.35 2.19
CA GLY A 32 2.31 17.13 3.23
C GLY A 32 3.54 16.44 3.83
N CYS A 33 4.12 15.44 3.15
CA CYS A 33 5.38 14.84 3.57
C CYS A 33 6.45 15.92 3.72
N ASN A 34 7.06 15.99 4.91
CA ASN A 34 8.06 16.98 5.25
C ASN A 34 9.34 16.36 5.84
N PHE A 35 9.44 15.04 5.85
CA PHE A 35 10.65 14.32 6.27
C PHE A 35 10.84 13.05 5.45
N PHE A 36 12.03 12.88 4.92
CA PHE A 36 12.50 11.65 4.29
C PHE A 36 13.82 11.23 4.90
N ALA A 37 13.95 9.95 5.21
CA ALA A 37 15.23 9.32 5.47
C ALA A 37 15.30 8.00 4.69
N GLY A 38 16.40 7.75 3.98
CA GLY A 38 16.54 6.57 3.14
C GLY A 38 17.98 6.23 2.83
N TYR A 39 18.19 4.98 2.43
CA TYR A 39 19.39 4.47 1.78
C TYR A 39 19.09 4.28 0.29
N LEU A 40 19.96 4.78 -0.58
CA LEU A 40 19.73 4.74 -2.03
C LEU A 40 19.84 3.30 -2.56
N ILE A 41 18.74 2.76 -3.05
CA ILE A 41 18.67 1.42 -3.62
C ILE A 41 17.80 1.39 -4.89
N THR A 42 18.31 0.78 -5.96
CA THR A 42 17.54 0.55 -7.19
C THR A 42 16.42 -0.48 -6.93
N PRO A 43 15.16 -0.23 -7.38
CA PRO A 43 14.69 0.83 -8.28
C PRO A 43 13.99 2.02 -7.58
N ALA A 44 14.19 2.27 -6.30
CA ALA A 44 13.56 3.35 -5.53
C ALA A 44 14.40 4.65 -5.48
N THR A 45 15.51 4.71 -6.22
CA THR A 45 16.49 5.80 -6.13
C THR A 45 15.90 7.15 -6.55
N GLU A 46 15.10 7.17 -7.60
CA GLU A 46 14.50 8.38 -8.16
C GLU A 46 13.52 9.06 -7.19
N ILE A 47 12.84 8.30 -6.33
CA ILE A 47 12.01 8.86 -5.24
C ILE A 47 12.88 9.70 -4.31
N ALA A 48 14.02 9.14 -3.88
CA ALA A 48 14.94 9.82 -2.98
C ALA A 48 15.59 11.04 -3.64
N GLU A 49 16.03 10.94 -4.90
CA GLU A 49 16.62 12.07 -5.66
C GLU A 49 15.67 13.27 -5.77
N ILE A 50 14.40 13.00 -6.10
CA ILE A 50 13.38 14.06 -6.21
C ILE A 50 13.10 14.68 -4.84
N LEU A 51 12.96 13.88 -3.80
CA LEU A 51 12.70 14.37 -2.44
C LEU A 51 13.92 15.13 -1.87
N ALA A 52 15.15 14.71 -2.20
CA ALA A 52 16.36 15.45 -1.84
C ALA A 52 16.36 16.88 -2.39
N LEU A 53 15.84 17.07 -3.60
CA LEU A 53 15.71 18.39 -4.22
C LEU A 53 14.52 19.18 -3.66
N ARG A 54 13.35 18.52 -3.52
CA ARG A 54 12.07 19.21 -3.30
C ARG A 54 11.76 19.47 -1.82
N LEU A 55 12.10 18.56 -0.91
CA LEU A 55 11.80 18.72 0.53
C LEU A 55 12.44 19.99 1.13
N PRO A 56 13.75 20.27 0.93
CA PRO A 56 14.35 21.50 1.48
C PRO A 56 13.70 22.78 0.95
N GLN A 57 13.23 22.78 -0.31
CA GLN A 57 12.55 23.92 -0.91
C GLN A 57 11.19 24.21 -0.27
N ASN A 58 10.56 23.19 0.31
CA ASN A 58 9.27 23.26 1.00
C ASN A 58 9.41 23.31 2.53
N GLY A 59 10.62 23.56 3.05
CA GLY A 59 10.88 23.59 4.50
C GLY A 59 10.99 22.23 5.18
N GLY A 60 10.94 21.13 4.41
CA GLY A 60 11.13 19.77 4.88
C GLY A 60 12.61 19.39 5.03
N LYS A 61 12.84 18.14 5.44
CA LYS A 61 14.19 17.59 5.66
C LYS A 61 14.36 16.29 4.89
N PHE A 62 15.52 16.17 4.24
CA PHE A 62 16.00 14.96 3.60
C PHE A 62 17.28 14.50 4.28
N ILE A 63 17.37 13.21 4.61
CA ILE A 63 18.57 12.62 5.23
C ILE A 63 18.89 11.31 4.48
N GLU A 64 20.11 11.23 3.94
CA GLU A 64 20.69 9.98 3.47
C GLU A 64 21.29 9.23 4.66
N MET A 65 20.94 7.96 4.79
CA MET A 65 21.37 7.09 5.89
C MET A 65 22.32 6.00 5.37
N GLU A 66 23.07 5.39 6.27
CA GLU A 66 24.05 4.33 5.93
C GLU A 66 23.40 2.97 5.64
N ASP A 67 22.16 2.75 6.10
CA ASP A 67 21.37 1.54 5.89
C ASP A 67 19.88 1.77 6.09
N GLU A 68 19.08 0.77 5.74
CA GLU A 68 17.62 0.83 5.84
C GLU A 68 17.11 0.69 7.28
N ILE A 69 17.86 0.08 8.19
CA ILE A 69 17.50 0.00 9.62
C ILE A 69 17.52 1.42 10.20
N ALA A 70 18.61 2.14 9.99
CA ALA A 70 18.73 3.53 10.43
C ALA A 70 17.73 4.46 9.73
N SER A 71 17.44 4.21 8.44
CA SER A 71 16.46 4.98 7.66
C SER A 71 15.08 4.94 8.29
N LEU A 72 14.54 3.76 8.54
CA LEU A 72 13.20 3.64 9.12
C LEU A 72 13.18 4.09 10.59
N ALA A 73 14.24 3.87 11.35
CA ALA A 73 14.34 4.39 12.72
C ALA A 73 14.28 5.94 12.74
N ALA A 74 14.95 6.62 11.79
CA ALA A 74 14.89 8.08 11.65
C ALA A 74 13.48 8.56 11.25
N VAL A 75 12.81 7.86 10.33
CA VAL A 75 11.41 8.14 9.92
C VAL A 75 10.45 8.03 11.10
N ILE A 76 10.57 6.95 11.88
CA ILE A 76 9.76 6.75 13.11
C ILE A 76 10.01 7.90 14.09
N GLY A 77 11.26 8.25 14.36
CA GLY A 77 11.62 9.36 15.26
C GLY A 77 11.08 10.70 14.77
N ALA A 78 11.17 10.99 13.47
CA ALA A 78 10.62 12.20 12.86
C ALA A 78 9.09 12.28 12.99
N SER A 79 8.40 11.16 12.77
CA SER A 79 6.95 11.07 12.95
C SER A 79 6.53 11.34 14.39
N VAL A 80 7.27 10.81 15.37
CA VAL A 80 7.05 11.14 16.81
C VAL A 80 7.26 12.63 17.06
N GLY A 81 8.19 13.26 16.34
CA GLY A 81 8.40 14.71 16.36
C GLY A 81 7.33 15.52 15.63
N GLY A 82 6.34 14.87 15.03
CA GLY A 82 5.20 15.53 14.34
C GLY A 82 5.34 15.64 12.85
N ALA A 83 6.37 15.04 12.23
CA ALA A 83 6.52 15.02 10.78
C ALA A 83 5.57 14.01 10.12
N LYS A 84 5.11 14.31 8.90
CA LYS A 84 4.66 13.30 7.94
C LYS A 84 5.89 12.74 7.26
N ALA A 85 6.23 11.50 7.57
CA ALA A 85 7.54 10.95 7.27
C ALA A 85 7.47 9.72 6.35
N LEU A 86 8.44 9.62 5.43
CA LEU A 86 8.52 8.57 4.41
C LEU A 86 9.94 8.01 4.31
N THR A 87 10.03 6.72 4.02
CA THR A 87 11.22 6.08 3.46
C THR A 87 10.88 5.32 2.19
N ALA A 88 11.86 5.15 1.30
CA ALA A 88 11.72 4.33 0.09
C ALA A 88 12.86 3.33 0.00
N THR A 89 12.54 2.10 -0.38
CA THR A 89 13.47 0.98 -0.46
C THR A 89 13.05 -0.03 -1.52
N SER A 90 13.73 -1.17 -1.56
CA SER A 90 13.41 -2.34 -2.37
C SER A 90 13.67 -3.62 -1.56
N GLY A 91 13.16 -4.75 -1.96
CA GLY A 91 13.20 -6.07 -1.30
C GLY A 91 14.30 -6.33 -0.27
N PRO A 92 15.63 -6.20 -0.60
CA PRO A 92 16.68 -6.39 0.40
C PRO A 92 16.62 -5.41 1.57
N GLY A 93 16.38 -4.13 1.30
CA GLY A 93 16.23 -3.11 2.33
C GLY A 93 14.91 -3.26 3.09
N PHE A 94 13.83 -3.65 2.39
CA PHE A 94 12.56 -3.97 3.04
C PHE A 94 12.70 -5.12 4.04
N SER A 95 13.56 -6.11 3.75
CA SER A 95 13.92 -7.18 4.70
C SER A 95 14.60 -6.63 5.96
N LEU A 96 15.49 -5.64 5.82
CA LEU A 96 16.17 -5.01 6.96
C LEU A 96 15.25 -4.14 7.83
N MET A 97 14.18 -3.60 7.24
CA MET A 97 13.22 -2.74 7.92
C MET A 97 12.22 -3.49 8.82
N GLN A 98 12.10 -4.81 8.72
CA GLN A 98 11.00 -5.57 9.32
C GLN A 98 10.87 -5.39 10.84
N GLU A 99 11.97 -5.37 11.59
CA GLU A 99 11.93 -5.11 13.05
C GLU A 99 11.39 -3.71 13.36
N ASN A 100 11.84 -2.70 12.61
CA ASN A 100 11.36 -1.33 12.81
C ASN A 100 9.88 -1.15 12.40
N ILE A 101 9.39 -1.92 11.42
CA ILE A 101 7.95 -1.98 11.09
C ILE A 101 7.16 -2.49 12.30
N GLY A 102 7.62 -3.59 12.91
CA GLY A 102 7.03 -4.12 14.14
C GLY A 102 7.03 -3.10 15.28
N TYR A 103 8.14 -2.38 15.45
CA TYR A 103 8.23 -1.30 16.43
C TYR A 103 7.21 -0.19 16.14
N ALA A 104 7.08 0.26 14.89
CA ALA A 104 6.15 1.31 14.51
C ALA A 104 4.69 0.90 14.74
N VAL A 105 4.35 -0.37 14.48
CA VAL A 105 3.01 -0.92 14.79
C VAL A 105 2.79 -0.95 16.29
N MET A 106 3.73 -1.50 17.07
CA MET A 106 3.63 -1.59 18.53
C MET A 106 3.45 -0.22 19.19
N ALA A 107 4.19 0.76 18.73
CA ALA A 107 4.16 2.13 19.26
C ALA A 107 3.08 3.02 18.60
N GLU A 108 2.31 2.49 17.65
CA GLU A 108 1.26 3.19 16.90
C GLU A 108 1.77 4.50 16.27
N ILE A 109 2.88 4.42 15.55
CA ILE A 109 3.53 5.57 14.93
C ILE A 109 3.22 5.59 13.43
N PRO A 110 2.51 6.62 12.95
CA PRO A 110 2.20 6.76 11.53
C PRO A 110 3.46 7.05 10.71
N CYS A 111 3.67 6.30 9.64
CA CYS A 111 4.70 6.58 8.63
C CYS A 111 4.37 5.83 7.34
N VAL A 112 4.98 6.23 6.22
CA VAL A 112 4.83 5.56 4.94
C VAL A 112 6.15 4.91 4.55
N ILE A 113 6.06 3.65 4.11
CA ILE A 113 7.19 2.85 3.64
C ILE A 113 6.89 2.47 2.19
N VAL A 114 7.69 2.96 1.26
CA VAL A 114 7.58 2.58 -0.15
C VAL A 114 8.56 1.45 -0.42
N ASP A 115 8.03 0.29 -0.81
CA ASP A 115 8.83 -0.81 -1.33
C ASP A 115 8.62 -0.91 -2.84
N VAL A 116 9.65 -0.56 -3.61
CA VAL A 116 9.65 -0.75 -5.06
C VAL A 116 10.21 -2.13 -5.36
N GLN A 117 9.31 -3.10 -5.51
CA GLN A 117 9.63 -4.52 -5.65
C GLN A 117 10.51 -4.79 -6.86
N ARG A 118 11.55 -5.56 -6.67
CA ARG A 118 12.44 -6.08 -7.73
C ARG A 118 12.60 -7.58 -7.62
N MET A 119 13.07 -8.21 -8.69
CA MET A 119 13.25 -9.64 -8.70
C MET A 119 14.27 -10.09 -7.65
N GLY A 120 13.80 -10.83 -6.63
CA GLY A 120 14.58 -11.51 -5.61
C GLY A 120 14.83 -12.99 -5.94
N PRO A 121 15.25 -13.80 -4.94
CA PRO A 121 15.59 -13.43 -3.57
C PRO A 121 16.96 -12.74 -3.46
N SER A 122 17.23 -12.11 -2.28
CA SER A 122 18.49 -11.39 -1.98
C SER A 122 18.74 -10.24 -2.97
N THR A 123 19.96 -10.03 -3.42
CA THR A 123 20.30 -8.99 -4.42
C THR A 123 19.52 -9.17 -5.72
N GLY A 124 19.26 -10.42 -6.10
CA GLY A 124 18.43 -10.77 -7.25
C GLY A 124 18.84 -10.07 -8.55
N ARG A 125 17.85 -9.41 -9.18
CA ARG A 125 18.02 -8.63 -10.40
C ARG A 125 17.46 -7.22 -10.21
N PRO A 126 18.28 -6.23 -9.86
CA PRO A 126 17.83 -4.89 -9.43
C PRO A 126 16.95 -4.12 -10.42
N THR A 127 17.10 -4.41 -11.73
CA THR A 127 16.39 -3.75 -12.83
C THR A 127 15.36 -4.68 -13.47
N ARG A 128 14.79 -5.61 -12.72
CA ARG A 128 13.75 -6.53 -13.20
C ARG A 128 12.58 -6.54 -12.24
N THR A 129 11.42 -6.42 -12.83
CA THR A 129 10.14 -6.36 -12.11
C THR A 129 9.80 -7.67 -11.42
N SER A 130 9.05 -7.59 -10.33
CA SER A 130 8.52 -8.72 -9.56
C SER A 130 7.36 -8.25 -8.68
N GLN A 131 6.57 -9.19 -8.19
CA GLN A 131 5.58 -9.03 -7.12
C GLN A 131 5.97 -9.97 -5.95
N GLY A 132 7.26 -9.99 -5.59
CA GLY A 132 7.84 -10.96 -4.66
C GLY A 132 7.63 -10.70 -3.18
N ASP A 133 7.26 -9.47 -2.81
CA ASP A 133 7.29 -9.00 -1.42
C ASP A 133 5.90 -8.92 -0.76
N VAL A 134 4.86 -9.46 -1.42
CA VAL A 134 3.46 -9.44 -0.96
C VAL A 134 3.27 -10.07 0.41
N MET A 135 3.77 -11.30 0.59
CA MET A 135 3.69 -11.99 1.88
C MET A 135 4.65 -11.40 2.92
N GLN A 136 5.77 -10.84 2.49
CA GLN A 136 6.69 -10.14 3.38
C GLN A 136 6.05 -8.85 3.93
N ALA A 137 5.29 -8.12 3.13
CA ALA A 137 4.55 -6.95 3.59
C ALA A 137 3.55 -7.29 4.70
N ARG A 138 3.01 -8.53 4.72
CA ARG A 138 2.08 -8.99 5.77
C ARG A 138 2.78 -9.61 6.97
N TRP A 139 3.75 -10.49 6.72
CA TRP A 139 4.31 -11.41 7.72
C TRP A 139 5.82 -11.25 7.89
N GLY A 140 6.43 -10.19 7.37
CA GLY A 140 7.87 -9.98 7.46
C GLY A 140 8.34 -9.68 8.87
N THR A 141 7.62 -8.84 9.61
CA THR A 141 7.84 -8.68 11.05
C THR A 141 7.12 -9.76 11.85
N HIS A 142 7.64 -10.09 13.01
CA HIS A 142 7.09 -11.13 13.87
C HIS A 142 5.88 -10.66 14.69
N GLY A 143 5.14 -11.61 15.26
CA GLY A 143 3.97 -11.37 16.12
C GLY A 143 2.69 -11.04 15.34
N ASP A 144 1.57 -11.05 16.07
CA ASP A 144 0.26 -10.72 15.50
C ASP A 144 0.07 -9.22 15.44
N HIS A 145 -0.08 -8.66 14.24
CA HIS A 145 -0.19 -7.23 14.02
C HIS A 145 -1.08 -6.92 12.80
N PRO A 146 -1.83 -5.82 12.82
CA PRO A 146 -2.45 -5.30 11.60
C PRO A 146 -1.42 -4.54 10.76
N ILE A 147 -1.65 -4.49 9.45
CA ILE A 147 -0.88 -3.67 8.50
C ILE A 147 -1.79 -3.23 7.35
N ILE A 148 -1.52 -2.07 6.76
CA ILE A 148 -2.16 -1.61 5.54
C ILE A 148 -1.10 -1.60 4.44
N THR A 149 -1.41 -2.23 3.31
CA THR A 149 -0.54 -2.31 2.14
C THR A 149 -1.33 -2.00 0.88
N LEU A 150 -0.87 -1.01 0.12
CA LEU A 150 -1.48 -0.57 -1.14
C LEU A 150 -0.55 -0.90 -2.31
N SER A 151 -1.12 -1.25 -3.48
CA SER A 151 -0.35 -1.57 -4.68
C SER A 151 -0.92 -0.86 -5.91
N PRO A 152 -0.20 0.12 -6.48
CA PRO A 152 -0.64 0.85 -7.67
C PRO A 152 -0.41 0.04 -8.95
N SER A 153 -1.29 0.23 -9.95
CA SER A 153 -1.19 -0.39 -11.28
C SER A 153 -0.74 0.58 -12.39
N SER A 154 -0.61 1.87 -12.08
CA SER A 154 -0.23 2.91 -13.05
C SER A 154 0.53 4.06 -12.38
N VAL A 155 1.15 4.91 -13.19
CA VAL A 155 1.80 6.13 -12.69
C VAL A 155 0.80 7.07 -12.01
N ARG A 156 -0.42 7.17 -12.55
CA ARG A 156 -1.47 7.98 -11.92
C ARG A 156 -1.89 7.40 -10.57
N GLU A 157 -2.15 6.10 -10.49
CA GLU A 157 -2.49 5.46 -9.22
C GLU A 157 -1.36 5.55 -8.19
N THR A 158 -0.10 5.55 -8.63
CA THR A 158 1.03 5.75 -7.71
C THR A 158 0.92 7.09 -6.98
N PHE A 159 0.57 8.16 -7.68
CA PHE A 159 0.32 9.45 -7.05
C PHE A 159 -0.85 9.39 -6.07
N ASP A 160 -1.99 8.86 -6.51
CA ASP A 160 -3.21 8.82 -5.71
C ASP A 160 -3.06 7.92 -4.47
N LEU A 161 -2.48 6.71 -4.63
CA LEU A 161 -2.28 5.77 -3.54
C LEU A 161 -1.15 6.18 -2.58
N THR A 162 -0.17 6.97 -3.02
CA THR A 162 0.81 7.58 -2.10
C THR A 162 0.12 8.54 -1.14
N ILE A 163 -0.78 9.39 -1.63
CA ILE A 163 -1.57 10.30 -0.79
C ILE A 163 -2.43 9.49 0.18
N GLN A 164 -3.10 8.46 -0.34
CA GLN A 164 -3.96 7.60 0.49
C GLN A 164 -3.16 6.84 1.56
N ALA A 165 -1.91 6.44 1.27
CA ALA A 165 -1.04 5.81 2.25
C ALA A 165 -0.74 6.76 3.43
N PHE A 166 -0.48 8.05 3.17
CA PHE A 166 -0.34 9.05 4.23
C PHE A 166 -1.65 9.27 4.98
N ASN A 167 -2.78 9.37 4.30
CA ASN A 167 -4.07 9.54 4.93
C ASN A 167 -4.39 8.37 5.86
N PHE A 168 -4.18 7.13 5.44
CA PHE A 168 -4.37 5.96 6.29
C PHE A 168 -3.37 5.92 7.45
N ALA A 169 -2.10 6.25 7.21
CA ALA A 169 -1.10 6.27 8.28
C ALA A 169 -1.49 7.24 9.39
N GLU A 170 -1.88 8.46 9.05
CA GLU A 170 -2.28 9.50 10.01
C GLU A 170 -3.61 9.17 10.68
N ARG A 171 -4.63 8.74 9.91
CA ARG A 171 -5.97 8.41 10.41
C ARG A 171 -5.95 7.25 11.40
N TYR A 172 -5.19 6.19 11.09
CA TYR A 172 -5.18 4.95 11.89
C TYR A 172 -3.97 4.82 12.82
N ARG A 173 -3.03 5.76 12.81
CA ARG A 173 -1.78 5.68 13.57
C ARG A 173 -1.11 4.32 13.39
N ILE A 174 -0.72 4.01 12.15
CA ILE A 174 -0.09 2.75 11.76
C ILE A 174 0.92 3.01 10.63
N PRO A 175 2.02 2.25 10.53
CA PRO A 175 2.82 2.28 9.31
C PRO A 175 1.99 1.74 8.13
N VAL A 176 2.09 2.40 6.97
CA VAL A 176 1.44 1.96 5.73
C VAL A 176 2.51 1.68 4.69
N ILE A 177 2.37 0.54 4.01
CA ILE A 177 3.29 0.11 2.94
C ILE A 177 2.67 0.44 1.60
N LEU A 178 3.41 1.16 0.75
CA LEU A 178 3.12 1.30 -0.67
C LEU A 178 3.99 0.30 -1.43
N LEU A 179 3.36 -0.77 -1.91
CA LEU A 179 4.02 -1.89 -2.57
C LEU A 179 3.99 -1.67 -4.08
N MET A 180 4.98 -0.92 -4.58
CA MET A 180 5.17 -0.63 -6.00
C MET A 180 5.97 -1.75 -6.68
N GLU A 181 6.03 -1.71 -7.98
CA GLU A 181 6.87 -2.60 -8.78
C GLU A 181 7.89 -1.80 -9.60
N GLU A 182 9.07 -2.35 -9.86
CA GLU A 182 10.11 -1.71 -10.68
C GLU A 182 9.56 -1.15 -12.00
N ILE A 183 8.70 -1.92 -12.69
CA ILE A 183 8.13 -1.47 -13.94
C ILE A 183 7.21 -0.25 -13.77
N ILE A 184 6.44 -0.17 -12.69
CA ILE A 184 5.59 1.00 -12.41
C ILE A 184 6.47 2.19 -12.03
N GLY A 185 7.52 1.99 -11.21
CA GLY A 185 8.45 3.04 -10.82
C GLY A 185 9.11 3.72 -12.02
N HIS A 186 9.57 2.94 -12.97
CA HIS A 186 10.36 3.43 -14.10
C HIS A 186 9.58 3.72 -15.39
N MET A 187 8.37 3.18 -15.57
CA MET A 187 7.56 3.52 -16.74
C MET A 187 7.15 4.98 -16.75
N ARG A 188 6.89 5.51 -17.94
CA ARG A 188 6.44 6.89 -18.10
C ARG A 188 5.06 6.94 -18.72
N GLU A 189 4.18 7.69 -18.08
CA GLU A 189 2.83 7.96 -18.57
C GLU A 189 2.57 9.47 -18.67
N ARG A 190 1.65 9.83 -19.53
CA ARG A 190 1.11 11.18 -19.58
C ARG A 190 0.05 11.34 -18.49
N VAL A 191 0.38 12.06 -17.42
CA VAL A 191 -0.46 12.21 -16.23
C VAL A 191 -0.87 13.66 -16.04
N ALA A 192 -2.16 13.90 -15.86
CA ALA A 192 -2.68 15.17 -15.36
C ALA A 192 -2.94 15.03 -13.85
N LEU A 193 -2.13 15.71 -13.05
CA LEU A 193 -2.35 15.73 -11.60
C LEU A 193 -3.55 16.62 -11.25
N PRO A 194 -4.37 16.24 -10.25
CA PRO A 194 -5.48 17.07 -9.79
C PRO A 194 -4.95 18.36 -9.13
N ASP A 195 -5.83 19.33 -8.98
CA ASP A 195 -5.51 20.54 -8.20
C ASP A 195 -5.27 20.12 -6.73
N PRO A 196 -4.12 20.42 -6.12
CA PRO A 196 -3.86 20.11 -4.72
C PRO A 196 -4.96 20.58 -3.76
N ALA A 197 -5.65 21.67 -4.06
CA ALA A 197 -6.76 22.20 -3.27
C ALA A 197 -8.02 21.29 -3.30
N SER A 198 -8.12 20.39 -4.28
CA SER A 198 -9.24 19.42 -4.41
C SER A 198 -8.95 18.08 -3.72
N ILE A 199 -7.77 17.88 -3.16
CA ILE A 199 -7.32 16.63 -2.56
C ILE A 199 -7.56 16.69 -1.06
N GLU A 200 -8.22 15.65 -0.54
CA GLU A 200 -8.42 15.50 0.90
C GLU A 200 -7.14 14.97 1.57
N ILE A 201 -6.61 15.74 2.52
CA ILE A 201 -5.42 15.39 3.28
C ILE A 201 -5.79 15.24 4.75
N GLU A 202 -5.54 14.04 5.28
CA GLU A 202 -5.77 13.73 6.69
C GLU A 202 -4.62 14.19 7.57
N GLU A 203 -5.01 14.61 8.78
CA GLU A 203 -4.07 14.92 9.85
C GLU A 203 -4.30 13.95 11.02
N ARG A 204 -3.23 13.59 11.71
CA ARG A 204 -3.37 12.69 12.88
C ARG A 204 -4.27 13.29 13.95
N PRO A 205 -5.06 12.45 14.63
CA PRO A 205 -5.93 12.92 15.71
C PRO A 205 -5.14 13.68 16.79
N GLN A 206 -5.54 14.91 17.03
CA GLN A 206 -4.96 15.78 18.06
C GLN A 206 -5.77 15.71 19.34
N THR A 207 -5.15 16.06 20.48
CA THR A 207 -5.83 16.14 21.76
C THR A 207 -5.94 17.58 22.25
N THR A 208 -7.03 17.86 22.97
CA THR A 208 -7.21 19.11 23.73
C THR A 208 -7.00 18.90 25.25
N VAL A 209 -6.67 17.67 25.65
CA VAL A 209 -6.42 17.33 27.06
C VAL A 209 -5.14 18.03 27.53
N PRO A 210 -5.14 18.68 28.71
CA PRO A 210 -3.93 19.28 29.27
C PRO A 210 -2.79 18.28 29.46
N PRO A 211 -1.51 18.71 29.33
CA PRO A 211 -0.35 17.83 29.41
C PRO A 211 -0.31 16.85 30.57
N ASP A 212 -0.73 17.27 31.75
CA ASP A 212 -0.72 16.43 32.97
C ASP A 212 -1.77 15.31 32.94
N TRP A 213 -2.74 15.37 32.02
CA TRP A 213 -3.84 14.41 31.88
C TRP A 213 -3.72 13.57 30.61
N TYR A 214 -2.77 13.90 29.76
CA TYR A 214 -2.59 13.20 28.49
C TYR A 214 -2.08 11.78 28.69
N LYS A 215 -2.75 10.84 28.03
CA LYS A 215 -2.39 9.43 27.98
C LYS A 215 -2.25 9.02 26.50
N PRO A 216 -1.05 8.68 26.01
CA PRO A 216 -0.78 8.49 24.58
C PRO A 216 -1.53 7.30 23.95
N TYR A 217 -2.01 6.38 24.78
CA TYR A 217 -2.69 5.17 24.33
C TYR A 217 -4.12 5.03 24.89
N ASP A 218 -4.67 6.11 25.45
CA ASP A 218 -6.09 6.16 25.86
C ASP A 218 -6.94 6.38 24.60
N ASN A 219 -7.70 5.34 24.24
CA ASN A 219 -8.46 5.28 22.99
C ASN A 219 -9.94 5.63 23.12
N TYR A 220 -10.41 6.09 24.27
CA TYR A 220 -11.80 6.48 24.43
C TYR A 220 -12.05 7.86 23.79
N PRO A 221 -13.09 8.05 22.97
CA PRO A 221 -14.14 7.08 22.56
C PRO A 221 -13.87 6.30 21.26
N THR A 222 -12.69 6.38 20.69
CA THR A 222 -12.33 5.76 19.42
C THR A 222 -11.29 4.65 19.60
N ASP A 223 -11.07 3.80 18.57
CA ASP A 223 -10.00 2.80 18.58
C ASP A 223 -8.61 3.41 18.24
N VAL A 224 -8.55 4.68 17.84
CA VAL A 224 -7.33 5.41 17.51
C VAL A 224 -7.08 6.51 18.57
N PRO A 225 -6.09 6.34 19.45
CA PRO A 225 -5.78 7.36 20.44
C PRO A 225 -5.14 8.60 19.78
N PRO A 226 -5.38 9.83 20.29
CA PRO A 226 -4.72 11.01 19.75
C PRO A 226 -3.21 10.99 20.04
N MET A 227 -2.40 11.56 19.15
CA MET A 227 -0.94 11.62 19.30
C MET A 227 -0.43 13.05 19.21
N VAL A 228 0.24 13.48 20.27
CA VAL A 228 0.87 14.80 20.34
C VAL A 228 2.35 14.69 19.97
N PRO A 229 2.89 15.57 19.11
CA PRO A 229 4.32 15.60 18.82
C PRO A 229 5.19 15.86 20.05
N PHE A 230 6.35 15.21 20.13
CA PHE A 230 7.35 15.56 21.11
C PHE A 230 7.78 17.03 20.97
N GLY A 231 8.07 17.69 22.09
CA GLY A 231 8.46 19.09 22.12
C GLY A 231 7.32 20.10 22.34
N GLN A 232 6.07 19.66 22.36
CA GLN A 232 4.89 20.52 22.59
C GLN A 232 4.46 20.61 24.07
N GLY A 233 5.37 20.30 25.01
CA GLY A 233 5.10 20.40 26.44
C GLY A 233 4.47 19.16 27.05
N TYR A 234 4.11 18.16 26.26
CA TYR A 234 3.61 16.88 26.71
C TYR A 234 4.77 15.93 27.07
N ARG A 235 4.59 15.14 28.13
CA ARG A 235 5.58 14.17 28.59
C ARG A 235 4.94 12.79 28.62
N TYR A 236 5.39 11.89 27.76
CA TYR A 236 4.90 10.53 27.69
C TYR A 236 6.00 9.60 27.19
N ASN A 237 5.80 8.29 27.36
CA ASN A 237 6.74 7.27 26.94
C ASN A 237 6.28 6.58 25.66
N ILE A 238 7.24 6.21 24.83
CA ILE A 238 7.03 5.38 23.63
C ILE A 238 8.00 4.21 23.72
N THR A 239 7.51 3.00 23.49
CA THR A 239 8.32 1.77 23.56
C THR A 239 7.84 0.73 22.54
N GLY A 240 8.74 -0.13 22.09
CA GLY A 240 8.42 -1.34 21.34
C GLY A 240 7.96 -2.52 22.21
N LEU A 241 7.93 -2.37 23.54
CA LEU A 241 7.38 -3.37 24.44
C LEU A 241 5.86 -3.23 24.56
N HIS A 242 5.17 -4.30 24.96
CA HIS A 242 3.79 -4.15 25.43
C HIS A 242 3.75 -3.12 26.58
N HIS A 243 2.79 -2.22 26.53
CA HIS A 243 2.74 -1.06 27.40
C HIS A 243 1.32 -0.79 27.93
N ASP A 244 1.25 -0.05 28.99
CA ASP A 244 0.02 0.49 29.54
C ASP A 244 -0.45 1.74 28.75
N ILE A 245 -1.54 2.35 29.19
CA ILE A 245 -2.11 3.56 28.57
C ILE A 245 -1.21 4.81 28.68
N LEU A 246 -0.19 4.78 29.52
CA LEU A 246 0.81 5.84 29.69
C LEU A 246 2.08 5.57 28.85
N GLY A 247 2.17 4.40 28.20
CA GLY A 247 3.32 4.00 27.41
C GLY A 247 4.45 3.33 28.20
N TYR A 248 4.22 2.97 29.48
CA TYR A 248 5.22 2.23 30.24
C TYR A 248 5.10 0.73 30.00
N PRO A 249 6.22 0.02 29.95
CA PRO A 249 6.22 -1.43 29.74
C PRO A 249 5.36 -2.17 30.78
N THR A 250 4.61 -3.16 30.32
CA THR A 250 3.79 -4.03 31.17
C THR A 250 3.91 -5.49 30.73
N ASP A 251 3.86 -6.41 31.70
CA ASP A 251 3.73 -7.86 31.51
C ASP A 251 2.33 -8.38 31.95
N ARG A 252 1.42 -7.48 32.25
CA ARG A 252 0.08 -7.79 32.76
C ARG A 252 -0.87 -8.21 31.62
N PRO A 253 -1.37 -9.45 31.63
CA PRO A 253 -2.29 -9.93 30.59
C PRO A 253 -3.62 -9.14 30.49
N ASP A 254 -4.07 -8.54 31.57
CA ASP A 254 -5.28 -7.70 31.61
C ASP A 254 -5.10 -6.34 30.93
N GLU A 255 -3.88 -5.89 30.72
CA GLU A 255 -3.53 -4.70 29.90
C GLU A 255 -3.20 -5.09 28.44
N ILE A 256 -2.45 -6.17 28.26
CA ILE A 256 -2.00 -6.63 26.93
C ILE A 256 -3.17 -7.08 26.04
N ARG A 257 -4.09 -7.92 26.56
CA ARG A 257 -5.21 -8.46 25.76
C ARG A 257 -6.13 -7.38 25.17
N PRO A 258 -6.58 -6.36 25.93
CA PRO A 258 -7.38 -5.27 25.37
C PRO A 258 -6.63 -4.48 24.32
N TRP A 259 -5.32 -4.25 24.48
CA TRP A 259 -4.50 -3.56 23.50
C TRP A 259 -4.43 -4.35 22.18
N LEU A 260 -4.08 -5.65 22.21
CA LEU A 260 -4.03 -6.51 21.03
C LEU A 260 -5.39 -6.53 20.29
N LYS A 261 -6.49 -6.69 21.06
CA LYS A 261 -7.83 -6.68 20.48
C LYS A 261 -8.15 -5.34 19.82
N ARG A 262 -7.82 -4.23 20.44
CA ARG A 262 -8.04 -2.89 19.88
C ARG A 262 -7.27 -2.69 18.58
N MET A 263 -6.00 -3.10 18.54
CA MET A 263 -5.18 -2.98 17.33
C MET A 263 -5.80 -3.71 16.14
N GLN A 264 -6.37 -4.89 16.33
CA GLN A 264 -7.10 -5.60 15.28
C GLN A 264 -8.41 -4.88 14.93
N LEU A 265 -9.23 -4.56 15.92
CA LEU A 265 -10.54 -3.91 15.71
C LEU A 265 -10.42 -2.54 15.05
N LYS A 266 -9.34 -1.79 15.27
CA LYS A 266 -9.06 -0.51 14.62
C LYS A 266 -9.07 -0.63 13.09
N ILE A 267 -8.54 -1.73 12.57
CA ILE A 267 -8.51 -2.01 11.13
C ILE A 267 -9.79 -2.73 10.67
N GLU A 268 -10.23 -3.77 11.37
CA GLU A 268 -11.41 -4.55 11.00
C GLU A 268 -12.69 -3.70 10.88
N ARG A 269 -12.89 -2.74 11.79
CA ARG A 269 -14.05 -1.83 11.76
C ARG A 269 -13.98 -0.77 10.67
N SER A 270 -12.83 -0.62 10.04
CA SER A 270 -12.56 0.39 9.02
C SER A 270 -12.33 -0.23 7.63
N LEU A 271 -12.65 -1.50 7.43
CA LEU A 271 -12.43 -2.19 6.15
C LEU A 271 -13.11 -1.49 4.99
N SER A 272 -14.33 -0.97 5.17
CA SER A 272 -15.06 -0.23 4.13
C SER A 272 -14.36 1.06 3.67
N ASP A 273 -13.47 1.63 4.49
CA ASP A 273 -12.66 2.79 4.15
C ASP A 273 -11.28 2.39 3.59
N ILE A 274 -10.72 1.27 4.09
CA ILE A 274 -9.37 0.82 3.75
C ILE A 274 -9.32 0.00 2.46
N LEU A 275 -10.37 -0.79 2.18
CA LEU A 275 -10.38 -1.68 1.02
C LEU A 275 -10.67 -0.88 -0.26
N LEU A 276 -9.61 -0.68 -1.05
CA LEU A 276 -9.67 -0.04 -2.37
C LEU A 276 -9.58 -1.14 -3.43
N TYR A 277 -10.55 -1.17 -4.32
CA TYR A 277 -10.64 -2.13 -5.42
C TYR A 277 -11.48 -1.57 -6.56
N GLU A 278 -11.37 -2.18 -7.73
CA GLU A 278 -12.22 -1.89 -8.90
C GLU A 278 -12.80 -3.18 -9.44
N GLU A 279 -14.09 -3.16 -9.70
CA GLU A 279 -14.82 -4.26 -10.33
C GLU A 279 -15.22 -3.87 -11.76
N ASP A 280 -15.04 -4.79 -12.69
CA ASP A 280 -15.50 -4.67 -14.07
C ASP A 280 -16.31 -5.93 -14.42
N GLU A 281 -17.60 -5.82 -14.23
CA GLU A 281 -18.57 -6.87 -14.51
C GLU A 281 -19.18 -6.70 -15.90
N GLN A 282 -19.30 -7.81 -16.62
CA GLN A 282 -19.95 -7.82 -17.92
C GLN A 282 -21.46 -8.08 -17.75
N GLU A 283 -22.28 -7.08 -18.04
CA GLU A 283 -23.75 -7.23 -18.08
C GLU A 283 -24.19 -8.24 -19.17
N GLY A 284 -25.34 -8.90 -18.97
CA GLY A 284 -25.99 -9.79 -19.94
C GLY A 284 -26.52 -11.08 -19.34
N ASP A 285 -27.34 -11.80 -20.15
CA ASP A 285 -28.08 -13.00 -19.72
C ASP A 285 -27.23 -14.29 -19.63
N LYS A 286 -25.99 -14.29 -20.11
CA LYS A 286 -25.11 -15.45 -20.00
C LYS A 286 -24.55 -15.57 -18.56
N GLU A 287 -24.36 -16.78 -18.10
CA GLU A 287 -23.60 -17.05 -16.86
C GLU A 287 -22.14 -16.61 -17.04
N THR A 288 -21.54 -16.04 -16.00
CA THR A 288 -20.14 -15.64 -16.01
C THR A 288 -19.25 -16.89 -15.97
N GLU A 289 -18.35 -17.03 -16.94
CA GLU A 289 -17.52 -18.22 -17.15
C GLU A 289 -16.26 -18.19 -16.28
N ALA A 290 -15.71 -16.98 -16.04
CA ALA A 290 -14.49 -16.81 -15.26
C ALA A 290 -14.46 -15.44 -14.55
N LEU A 291 -13.68 -15.37 -13.47
CA LEU A 291 -13.28 -14.14 -12.81
C LEU A 291 -11.74 -14.05 -12.84
N VAL A 292 -11.22 -12.91 -13.25
CA VAL A 292 -9.77 -12.64 -13.16
C VAL A 292 -9.54 -11.69 -11.98
N ILE A 293 -8.68 -12.06 -11.03
CA ILE A 293 -8.31 -11.24 -9.87
C ILE A 293 -6.84 -10.85 -10.00
N ALA A 294 -6.54 -9.56 -10.06
CA ALA A 294 -5.17 -9.08 -10.24
C ALA A 294 -4.89 -7.79 -9.46
N TYR A 295 -3.61 -7.44 -9.30
CA TYR A 295 -3.14 -6.23 -8.65
C TYR A 295 -1.86 -5.72 -9.32
N GLY A 296 -1.44 -4.50 -8.95
CA GLY A 296 -0.21 -3.91 -9.47
C GLY A 296 -0.17 -3.83 -10.99
N SER A 297 1.01 -3.89 -11.57
CA SER A 297 1.20 -3.80 -13.03
C SER A 297 0.49 -4.91 -13.79
N VAL A 298 0.36 -6.10 -13.19
CA VAL A 298 -0.31 -7.25 -13.80
C VAL A 298 -1.80 -6.99 -14.01
N ALA A 299 -2.43 -6.15 -13.19
CA ALA A 299 -3.84 -5.79 -13.36
C ALA A 299 -4.12 -5.16 -14.73
N ARG A 300 -3.20 -4.36 -15.29
CA ARG A 300 -3.34 -3.78 -16.64
C ARG A 300 -3.30 -4.84 -17.73
N THR A 301 -2.35 -5.76 -17.63
CA THR A 301 -2.21 -6.86 -18.57
C THR A 301 -3.42 -7.81 -18.48
N ALA A 302 -3.89 -8.06 -17.28
CA ALA A 302 -5.04 -8.91 -17.00
C ALA A 302 -6.34 -8.29 -17.56
N HIS A 303 -6.56 -6.99 -17.36
CA HIS A 303 -7.71 -6.29 -17.92
C HIS A 303 -7.75 -6.40 -19.44
N HIS A 304 -6.61 -6.19 -20.10
CA HIS A 304 -6.53 -6.37 -21.56
C HIS A 304 -6.81 -7.82 -22.00
N ALA A 305 -6.33 -8.82 -21.25
CA ALA A 305 -6.66 -10.22 -21.54
C ALA A 305 -8.16 -10.51 -21.37
N VAL A 306 -8.81 -9.89 -20.40
CA VAL A 306 -10.28 -9.96 -20.21
C VAL A 306 -11.01 -9.35 -21.39
N GLU A 307 -10.60 -8.15 -21.87
CA GLU A 307 -11.16 -7.54 -23.08
C GLU A 307 -11.04 -8.48 -24.30
N MET A 308 -9.86 -9.08 -24.52
CA MET A 308 -9.65 -10.05 -25.61
C MET A 308 -10.55 -11.29 -25.47
N ALA A 309 -10.78 -11.80 -24.27
CA ALA A 309 -11.67 -12.93 -24.03
C ALA A 309 -13.14 -12.55 -24.32
N ARG A 310 -13.55 -11.37 -23.89
CA ARG A 310 -14.89 -10.82 -24.18
C ARG A 310 -15.13 -10.62 -25.67
N GLU A 311 -14.14 -10.13 -26.42
CA GLU A 311 -14.20 -10.02 -27.90
C GLU A 311 -14.35 -11.38 -28.58
N ARG A 312 -13.88 -12.47 -27.97
CA ARG A 312 -14.05 -13.85 -28.44
C ARG A 312 -15.38 -14.49 -27.99
N GLY A 313 -16.18 -13.76 -27.21
CA GLY A 313 -17.52 -14.16 -26.79
C GLY A 313 -17.61 -14.84 -25.43
N SER A 314 -16.51 -14.92 -24.66
CA SER A 314 -16.52 -15.37 -23.26
C SER A 314 -17.09 -14.29 -22.35
N LYS A 315 -17.83 -14.68 -21.31
CA LYS A 315 -18.29 -13.78 -20.25
C LYS A 315 -17.32 -13.87 -19.08
N VAL A 316 -16.52 -12.83 -18.90
CA VAL A 316 -15.44 -12.78 -17.89
C VAL A 316 -15.56 -11.52 -17.06
N ASN A 317 -15.58 -11.66 -15.75
CA ASN A 317 -15.51 -10.54 -14.81
C ASN A 317 -14.04 -10.26 -14.40
N PHE A 318 -13.80 -9.04 -13.96
CA PHE A 318 -12.46 -8.62 -13.51
C PHE A 318 -12.54 -7.90 -12.18
N LEU A 319 -11.67 -8.28 -11.24
CA LEU A 319 -11.47 -7.62 -9.96
C LEU A 319 -10.02 -7.16 -9.84
N LYS A 320 -9.82 -5.83 -9.73
CA LYS A 320 -8.51 -5.23 -9.42
C LYS A 320 -8.45 -4.88 -7.95
N LEU A 321 -7.47 -5.44 -7.24
CA LEU A 321 -7.18 -5.10 -5.85
C LEU A 321 -6.12 -3.99 -5.81
N GLN A 322 -6.41 -2.90 -5.10
CA GLN A 322 -5.48 -1.82 -4.81
C GLN A 322 -5.00 -1.90 -3.35
N THR A 323 -5.88 -2.30 -2.42
CA THR A 323 -5.48 -2.73 -1.08
C THR A 323 -5.16 -4.21 -1.10
N ILE A 324 -3.92 -4.55 -0.74
CA ILE A 324 -3.44 -5.94 -0.66
C ILE A 324 -3.61 -6.47 0.77
N TRP A 325 -3.31 -5.64 1.77
CA TRP A 325 -3.53 -5.93 3.18
C TRP A 325 -4.22 -4.75 3.87
N PRO A 326 -5.22 -4.99 4.72
CA PRO A 326 -5.87 -6.28 5.00
C PRO A 326 -6.45 -6.91 3.72
N PHE A 327 -6.50 -8.24 3.67
CA PHE A 327 -7.05 -8.96 2.51
C PHE A 327 -8.57 -8.75 2.42
N ALA A 328 -9.06 -8.49 1.23
CA ALA A 328 -10.46 -8.15 0.95
C ALA A 328 -11.35 -9.42 0.83
N GLU A 329 -11.50 -10.20 1.92
CA GLU A 329 -12.18 -11.50 1.91
C GLU A 329 -13.61 -11.40 1.36
N GLU A 330 -14.43 -10.53 1.95
CA GLU A 330 -15.85 -10.37 1.57
C GLU A 330 -16.01 -9.87 0.11
N VAL A 331 -15.10 -9.00 -0.35
CA VAL A 331 -15.10 -8.53 -1.75
C VAL A 331 -14.78 -9.67 -2.71
N VAL A 332 -13.77 -10.48 -2.38
CA VAL A 332 -13.35 -11.63 -3.20
C VAL A 332 -14.44 -12.71 -3.22
N GLU A 333 -15.08 -12.99 -2.07
CA GLU A 333 -16.21 -13.91 -1.99
C GLU A 333 -17.38 -13.45 -2.86
N HIS A 334 -17.75 -12.16 -2.76
CA HIS A 334 -18.85 -11.58 -3.52
C HIS A 334 -18.58 -11.60 -5.04
N ALA A 335 -17.41 -11.14 -5.47
CA ALA A 335 -17.02 -11.13 -6.87
C ALA A 335 -16.98 -12.53 -7.50
N ALA A 336 -16.70 -13.57 -6.68
CA ALA A 336 -16.60 -14.96 -7.10
C ALA A 336 -17.91 -15.75 -6.96
N GLU A 337 -19.03 -15.10 -6.58
CA GLU A 337 -20.31 -15.79 -6.38
C GLU A 337 -20.80 -16.43 -7.68
N GLY A 338 -21.04 -17.74 -7.64
CA GLY A 338 -21.49 -18.53 -8.80
C GLY A 338 -20.43 -18.79 -9.88
N ILE A 339 -19.15 -18.43 -9.65
CA ILE A 339 -18.07 -18.59 -10.63
C ILE A 339 -17.07 -19.64 -10.14
N ASP A 340 -16.89 -20.73 -10.87
CA ASP A 340 -15.99 -21.84 -10.50
C ASP A 340 -14.56 -21.70 -11.07
N HIS A 341 -14.33 -20.75 -12.00
CA HIS A 341 -13.04 -20.54 -12.64
C HIS A 341 -12.45 -19.19 -12.31
N ILE A 342 -11.53 -19.15 -11.34
CA ILE A 342 -10.89 -17.94 -10.85
C ILE A 342 -9.44 -17.93 -11.33
N VAL A 343 -9.08 -16.99 -12.19
CA VAL A 343 -7.72 -16.84 -12.74
C VAL A 343 -6.96 -15.78 -11.93
N VAL A 344 -5.80 -16.14 -11.39
CA VAL A 344 -4.97 -15.25 -10.58
C VAL A 344 -3.58 -15.14 -11.20
N PRO A 345 -3.33 -14.09 -12.00
CA PRO A 345 -2.02 -13.84 -12.58
C PRO A 345 -1.13 -13.04 -11.62
N GLU A 346 0.10 -13.50 -11.39
CA GLU A 346 1.09 -12.85 -10.51
C GLU A 346 2.51 -12.97 -11.04
N MET A 347 3.31 -11.93 -10.85
CA MET A 347 4.77 -11.98 -11.10
C MET A 347 5.55 -12.50 -9.89
N ASN A 348 5.06 -13.58 -9.30
CA ASN A 348 5.63 -14.39 -8.23
C ASN A 348 5.15 -15.85 -8.37
N LEU A 349 5.37 -16.70 -7.37
CA LEU A 349 4.93 -18.10 -7.36
C LEU A 349 3.55 -18.31 -6.70
N GLY A 350 2.69 -17.29 -6.72
CA GLY A 350 1.30 -17.37 -6.23
C GLY A 350 1.16 -16.92 -4.78
N GLN A 351 1.76 -15.80 -4.38
CA GLN A 351 1.71 -15.31 -3.00
C GLN A 351 0.29 -14.84 -2.62
N LEU A 352 -0.34 -13.98 -3.43
CA LEU A 352 -1.71 -13.54 -3.18
C LEU A 352 -2.73 -14.66 -3.51
N ALA A 353 -2.42 -15.50 -4.50
CA ALA A 353 -3.26 -16.65 -4.84
C ALA A 353 -3.48 -17.59 -3.65
N LEU A 354 -2.55 -17.69 -2.69
CA LEU A 354 -2.73 -18.47 -1.46
C LEU A 354 -3.88 -17.92 -0.59
N GLU A 355 -4.04 -16.61 -0.50
CA GLU A 355 -5.14 -16.00 0.24
C GLU A 355 -6.48 -16.17 -0.50
N ILE A 356 -6.47 -16.04 -1.83
CA ILE A 356 -7.66 -16.29 -2.65
C ILE A 356 -8.07 -17.76 -2.54
N GLU A 357 -7.11 -18.70 -2.55
CA GLU A 357 -7.39 -20.14 -2.30
C GLU A 357 -7.93 -20.41 -0.90
N ARG A 358 -7.46 -19.69 0.12
CA ARG A 358 -7.95 -19.81 1.49
C ARG A 358 -9.43 -19.45 1.57
N VAL A 359 -9.84 -18.42 0.84
CA VAL A 359 -11.23 -17.92 0.83
C VAL A 359 -12.13 -18.76 -0.08
N LEU A 360 -11.72 -18.99 -1.33
CA LEU A 360 -12.58 -19.58 -2.38
C LEU A 360 -12.42 -21.10 -2.54
N GLY A 361 -11.38 -21.67 -1.95
CA GLY A 361 -10.99 -23.07 -2.15
C GLY A 361 -10.08 -23.25 -3.38
N ARG A 362 -9.00 -24.02 -3.18
CA ARG A 362 -7.93 -24.24 -4.15
C ARG A 362 -8.40 -24.75 -5.52
N GLN A 363 -9.44 -25.56 -5.54
CA GLN A 363 -9.97 -26.19 -6.76
C GLN A 363 -10.60 -25.18 -7.74
N ARG A 364 -10.99 -23.99 -7.25
CA ARG A 364 -11.55 -22.90 -8.09
C ARG A 364 -10.48 -21.99 -8.67
N VAL A 365 -9.27 -21.99 -8.08
CA VAL A 365 -8.21 -21.02 -8.39
C VAL A 365 -7.20 -21.58 -9.38
N HIS A 366 -7.08 -20.92 -10.53
CA HIS A 366 -6.07 -21.17 -11.54
C HIS A 366 -4.97 -20.11 -11.46
N ARG A 367 -3.77 -20.52 -11.04
CA ARG A 367 -2.63 -19.61 -10.88
C ARG A 367 -1.90 -19.44 -12.21
N VAL A 368 -1.64 -18.21 -12.62
CA VAL A 368 -0.76 -17.88 -13.75
C VAL A 368 0.49 -17.19 -13.20
N ASN A 369 1.51 -17.96 -12.91
CA ASN A 369 2.71 -17.50 -12.20
C ASN A 369 3.86 -17.22 -13.15
N LYS A 370 4.54 -16.07 -12.95
CA LYS A 370 5.72 -15.70 -13.71
C LYS A 370 6.77 -15.03 -12.81
N ALA A 371 7.81 -15.75 -12.44
CA ALA A 371 8.81 -15.30 -11.46
C ALA A 371 10.22 -15.23 -12.06
N ASP A 372 10.33 -14.85 -13.33
CA ASP A 372 11.59 -14.80 -14.07
C ASP A 372 12.12 -13.37 -14.33
N GLY A 373 11.43 -12.35 -13.80
CA GLY A 373 11.76 -10.94 -13.99
C GLY A 373 11.35 -10.38 -15.37
N THR A 374 10.51 -11.08 -16.11
CA THR A 374 9.88 -10.59 -17.33
C THR A 374 8.41 -10.22 -17.08
N VAL A 375 7.93 -9.25 -17.86
CA VAL A 375 6.53 -8.79 -17.76
C VAL A 375 5.59 -9.88 -18.28
N MET A 376 4.50 -10.10 -17.58
CA MET A 376 3.44 -11.01 -18.01
C MET A 376 2.75 -10.47 -19.27
N GLN A 377 2.47 -11.37 -20.22
CA GLN A 377 1.83 -11.00 -21.47
C GLN A 377 0.32 -11.31 -21.46
N PRO A 378 -0.53 -10.52 -22.15
CA PRO A 378 -1.97 -10.76 -22.17
C PRO A 378 -2.36 -12.16 -22.64
N ASN A 379 -1.64 -12.71 -23.62
CA ASN A 379 -1.91 -14.06 -24.15
C ASN A 379 -1.67 -15.17 -23.13
N GLU A 380 -0.78 -14.97 -22.13
CA GLU A 380 -0.52 -15.95 -21.07
C GLU A 380 -1.75 -16.06 -20.15
N ILE A 381 -2.37 -14.92 -19.85
CA ILE A 381 -3.59 -14.84 -19.01
C ILE A 381 -4.81 -15.31 -19.82
N LEU A 382 -4.92 -14.88 -21.07
CA LEU A 382 -6.00 -15.27 -21.96
C LEU A 382 -6.08 -16.80 -22.15
N ALA A 383 -4.93 -17.46 -22.32
CA ALA A 383 -4.87 -18.92 -22.39
C ALA A 383 -5.46 -19.60 -21.15
N ALA A 384 -5.17 -19.05 -19.95
CA ALA A 384 -5.71 -19.55 -18.70
C ALA A 384 -7.23 -19.31 -18.55
N ILE A 385 -7.73 -18.17 -19.03
CA ILE A 385 -9.17 -17.89 -19.09
C ILE A 385 -9.88 -18.93 -19.97
N GLU A 386 -9.31 -19.25 -21.14
CA GLU A 386 -9.91 -20.14 -22.14
C GLU A 386 -9.73 -21.65 -21.81
N GLU A 387 -8.85 -22.02 -20.90
CA GLU A 387 -8.49 -23.43 -20.62
C GLU A 387 -9.67 -24.27 -20.09
N ARG A 388 -10.63 -23.66 -19.41
CA ARG A 388 -11.85 -24.33 -18.91
C ARG A 388 -13.11 -24.14 -19.75
N ALA A 389 -13.06 -23.28 -20.77
CA ALA A 389 -14.17 -23.13 -21.71
C ALA A 389 -14.26 -24.31 -22.70
N ARG A 390 -13.43 -25.33 -22.56
CA ARG A 390 -13.42 -26.59 -23.30
C ARG A 390 -13.79 -27.75 -22.40
#